data_e91f4a5fcfcf4eca4542f37c3d208f0d
#
_entry.id   e91f4a5fcfcf4eca4542f37c3d208f0d
#
_cell.length_a   1.000
_cell.length_b   1.000
_cell.length_c   1.000
_cell.angle_alpha   90.00
_cell.angle_beta   90.00
_cell.angle_gamma   90.00
#
_symmetry.space_group_name_H-M   'P 1'
#
loop_
_entity.id
_entity.type
_entity.pdbx_description
1 polymer ?
#
loop_
_entity_poly.entity_id
_entity_poly.type
_entity_poly.pdbx_seq_one_letter_code
_entity_poly.pdbx_strand_id
1 'polypeptide(L)'
;LEIKRDNAKDKIIELSNGSTVRMGSINQVDSTVGRSYDLIIFDEAALSSDGRDAFNVALRPTLDKTNSKAIFVSTPRGKNNWFAEFYDRGFNDEFPEWASIRATYHDNPRMSESDIKEARSSMSDAEFKQEYEADFNTYEGQIWNFDIEHCIADLKSMDTSKMDMIAGMDVGYRDPTAFCVIGYDWDSQKFYLFDEYLDSERTTEKHAIEIRKLVEKWDIDYIYIDSAAQQTRFDFAQNFDISTINAKKSLRLRTHRFNRHG
;
A
#
# COMPACT_ATOMS: atom_id res chain seq x y z
N LEU A 1 7.07 -10.34 40.53
CA LEU A 1 6.74 -11.59 39.83
C LEU A 1 8.06 -12.24 39.41
N GLU A 2 8.31 -13.48 39.80
CA GLU A 2 9.50 -14.22 39.43
C GLU A 2 9.15 -15.24 38.33
N ILE A 3 10.14 -15.53 37.50
CA ILE A 3 10.02 -16.59 36.48
C ILE A 3 10.16 -17.93 37.18
N LYS A 4 9.12 -18.76 37.13
CA LYS A 4 9.10 -20.12 37.68
C LYS A 4 9.67 -21.13 36.68
N ARG A 5 9.37 -20.92 35.39
CA ARG A 5 9.83 -21.77 34.29
C ARG A 5 10.00 -20.95 33.02
N ASP A 6 11.10 -21.17 32.33
CA ASP A 6 11.36 -20.69 30.99
C ASP A 6 11.54 -21.89 30.05
N ASN A 7 10.70 -22.00 29.03
CA ASN A 7 10.79 -23.03 28.02
C ASN A 7 11.04 -22.38 26.66
N ALA A 8 12.30 -22.19 26.35
CA ALA A 8 12.72 -21.56 25.09
C ALA A 8 12.25 -22.33 23.83
N LYS A 9 12.13 -23.69 23.92
CA LYS A 9 11.66 -24.50 22.78
C LYS A 9 10.20 -24.22 22.44
N ASP A 10 9.35 -24.15 23.46
CA ASP A 10 7.92 -23.92 23.30
C ASP A 10 7.57 -22.41 23.35
N LYS A 11 8.58 -21.56 23.59
CA LYS A 11 8.44 -20.10 23.72
C LYS A 11 7.40 -19.73 24.79
N ILE A 12 7.47 -20.37 25.95
CA ILE A 12 6.54 -20.16 27.06
C ILE A 12 7.35 -19.81 28.32
N ILE A 13 6.94 -18.72 28.97
CA ILE A 13 7.40 -18.30 30.28
C ILE A 13 6.25 -18.49 31.29
N GLU A 14 6.48 -19.22 32.37
CA GLU A 14 5.55 -19.37 33.47
C GLU A 14 6.03 -18.52 34.66
N LEU A 15 5.13 -17.70 35.19
CA LEU A 15 5.42 -16.83 36.33
C LEU A 15 5.01 -17.49 37.66
N SER A 16 5.54 -16.97 38.76
CA SER A 16 5.32 -17.51 40.12
C SER A 16 3.84 -17.45 40.57
N ASN A 17 3.02 -16.56 39.98
CA ASN A 17 1.59 -16.47 40.23
C ASN A 17 0.74 -17.39 39.33
N GLY A 18 1.36 -18.27 38.53
CA GLY A 18 0.67 -19.16 37.59
C GLY A 18 0.32 -18.53 36.23
N SER A 19 0.59 -17.25 36.02
CA SER A 19 0.41 -16.64 34.71
C SER A 19 1.42 -17.17 33.71
N THR A 20 1.04 -17.26 32.44
CA THR A 20 1.91 -17.69 31.35
C THR A 20 2.00 -16.63 30.29
N VAL A 21 3.22 -16.40 29.76
CA VAL A 21 3.48 -15.60 28.58
C VAL A 21 3.92 -16.54 27.47
N ARG A 22 3.26 -16.47 26.33
CA ARG A 22 3.60 -17.27 25.14
C ARG A 22 3.95 -16.33 23.99
N MET A 23 5.05 -16.58 23.31
CA MET A 23 5.40 -15.94 22.06
C MET A 23 5.00 -16.84 20.88
N GLY A 24 4.36 -16.27 19.88
CA GLY A 24 3.93 -16.93 18.65
C GLY A 24 4.35 -16.16 17.43
N SER A 25 4.16 -16.75 16.26
CA SER A 25 4.28 -16.08 14.97
C SER A 25 2.95 -16.15 14.26
N ILE A 26 2.63 -15.12 13.47
CA ILE A 26 1.40 -15.08 12.68
C ILE A 26 1.29 -16.29 11.73
N ASN A 27 2.41 -16.76 11.18
CA ASN A 27 2.45 -17.94 10.31
C ASN A 27 2.10 -19.25 11.03
N GLN A 28 2.00 -19.23 12.35
CA GLN A 28 1.65 -20.37 13.20
C GLN A 28 0.43 -20.08 14.07
N VAL A 29 -0.39 -19.12 13.67
CA VAL A 29 -1.56 -18.68 14.45
C VAL A 29 -2.53 -19.82 14.75
N ASP A 30 -2.67 -20.80 13.87
CA ASP A 30 -3.51 -21.98 14.05
C ASP A 30 -3.13 -22.78 15.32
N SER A 31 -1.88 -22.72 15.75
CA SER A 31 -1.42 -23.37 17.01
C SER A 31 -2.00 -22.71 18.27
N THR A 32 -2.62 -21.54 18.15
CA THR A 32 -3.26 -20.80 19.24
C THR A 32 -4.75 -21.14 19.40
N VAL A 33 -5.35 -21.71 18.36
CA VAL A 33 -6.78 -22.10 18.36
C VAL A 33 -7.06 -23.12 19.47
N GLY A 34 -8.21 -22.96 20.13
CA GLY A 34 -8.62 -23.79 21.27
C GLY A 34 -7.97 -23.43 22.61
N ARG A 35 -7.31 -22.29 22.70
CA ARG A 35 -6.80 -21.70 23.95
C ARG A 35 -7.61 -20.48 24.32
N SER A 36 -7.51 -20.05 25.59
CA SER A 36 -8.11 -18.82 26.10
C SER A 36 -7.01 -17.89 26.58
N TYR A 37 -7.04 -16.64 26.13
CA TYR A 37 -6.09 -15.60 26.50
C TYR A 37 -6.78 -14.43 27.21
N ASP A 38 -6.10 -13.86 28.19
CA ASP A 38 -6.51 -12.63 28.85
C ASP A 38 -6.03 -11.39 28.09
N LEU A 39 -4.88 -11.51 27.43
CA LEU A 39 -4.25 -10.44 26.65
C LEU A 39 -3.52 -11.03 25.44
N ILE A 40 -3.74 -10.43 24.30
CA ILE A 40 -2.98 -10.65 23.08
C ILE A 40 -2.29 -9.35 22.71
N ILE A 41 -0.97 -9.40 22.49
CA ILE A 41 -0.20 -8.28 21.95
C ILE A 41 0.25 -8.69 20.54
N PHE A 42 -0.15 -7.89 19.57
CA PHE A 42 0.22 -8.07 18.17
C PHE A 42 1.28 -7.02 17.85
N ASP A 43 2.53 -7.43 17.92
CA ASP A 43 3.67 -6.56 17.69
C ASP A 43 3.98 -6.46 16.20
N GLU A 44 4.44 -5.29 15.75
CA GLU A 44 4.70 -4.95 14.35
C GLU A 44 3.50 -5.27 13.44
N ALA A 45 2.30 -4.95 13.91
CA ALA A 45 1.04 -5.34 13.30
C ALA A 45 0.91 -4.88 11.83
N ALA A 46 1.38 -3.66 11.49
CA ALA A 46 1.29 -3.12 10.15
C ALA A 46 2.18 -3.83 9.12
N LEU A 47 3.19 -4.62 9.55
CA LEU A 47 4.07 -5.36 8.64
C LEU A 47 3.42 -6.63 8.09
N SER A 48 2.33 -7.09 8.69
CA SER A 48 1.66 -8.33 8.27
C SER A 48 0.49 -8.05 7.35
N SER A 49 0.53 -8.53 6.11
CA SER A 49 -0.60 -8.48 5.17
C SER A 49 -1.81 -9.28 5.67
N ASP A 50 -1.55 -10.43 6.30
CA ASP A 50 -2.57 -11.38 6.73
C ASP A 50 -3.05 -11.15 8.17
N GLY A 51 -2.59 -10.06 8.80
CA GLY A 51 -2.85 -9.75 10.21
C GLY A 51 -4.32 -9.61 10.56
N ARG A 52 -5.12 -9.05 9.67
CA ARG A 52 -6.57 -8.93 9.85
C ARG A 52 -7.23 -10.30 9.99
N ASP A 53 -6.95 -11.21 9.07
CA ASP A 53 -7.57 -12.53 9.05
C ASP A 53 -7.08 -13.39 10.20
N ALA A 54 -5.77 -13.35 10.47
CA ALA A 54 -5.20 -14.03 11.63
C ALA A 54 -5.85 -13.57 12.94
N PHE A 55 -6.09 -12.26 13.10
CA PHE A 55 -6.79 -11.76 14.28
C PHE A 55 -8.26 -12.16 14.30
N ASN A 56 -9.02 -11.85 13.27
CA ASN A 56 -10.47 -12.02 13.30
C ASN A 56 -10.89 -13.50 13.36
N VAL A 57 -10.16 -14.37 12.64
CA VAL A 57 -10.53 -15.79 12.50
C VAL A 57 -9.91 -16.66 13.59
N ALA A 58 -8.64 -16.44 13.93
CA ALA A 58 -7.94 -17.34 14.84
C ALA A 58 -7.77 -16.77 16.25
N LEU A 59 -7.37 -15.49 16.40
CA LEU A 59 -7.03 -14.93 17.71
C LEU A 59 -8.23 -14.35 18.46
N ARG A 60 -9.08 -13.60 17.79
CA ARG A 60 -10.26 -12.98 18.42
C ARG A 60 -11.17 -13.98 19.16
N PRO A 61 -11.46 -15.18 18.63
CA PRO A 61 -12.25 -16.18 19.36
C PRO A 61 -11.59 -16.70 20.63
N THR A 62 -10.26 -16.54 20.78
CA THR A 62 -9.52 -16.96 21.98
C THR A 62 -9.55 -15.93 23.12
N LEU A 63 -10.09 -14.72 22.84
CA LEU A 63 -10.36 -13.68 23.83
C LEU A 63 -11.78 -13.86 24.40
N ASP A 64 -12.04 -15.00 24.98
CA ASP A 64 -13.37 -15.46 25.43
C ASP A 64 -13.69 -15.15 26.90
N LYS A 65 -12.72 -14.58 27.63
CA LYS A 65 -12.88 -14.21 29.02
C LYS A 65 -13.39 -12.78 29.18
N THR A 66 -14.09 -12.53 30.27
CA THR A 66 -14.49 -11.17 30.65
C THR A 66 -13.26 -10.28 30.82
N ASN A 67 -13.26 -9.12 30.15
CA ASN A 67 -12.15 -8.15 30.12
C ASN A 67 -10.89 -8.62 29.35
N SER A 68 -10.95 -9.67 28.57
CA SER A 68 -9.87 -10.00 27.63
C SER A 68 -9.62 -8.85 26.65
N LYS A 69 -8.35 -8.62 26.30
CA LYS A 69 -7.95 -7.46 25.46
C LYS A 69 -7.00 -7.89 24.36
N ALA A 70 -7.05 -7.15 23.25
CA ALA A 70 -6.01 -7.17 22.22
C ALA A 70 -5.34 -5.79 22.14
N ILE A 71 -4.03 -5.79 21.97
CA ILE A 71 -3.23 -4.59 21.73
C ILE A 71 -2.49 -4.79 20.42
N PHE A 72 -2.63 -3.85 19.49
CA PHE A 72 -1.90 -3.81 18.24
C PHE A 72 -0.86 -2.71 18.32
N VAL A 73 0.40 -3.04 18.14
CA VAL A 73 1.52 -2.10 18.20
C VAL A 73 2.27 -2.15 16.89
N SER A 74 2.52 -1.00 16.30
CA SER A 74 3.36 -0.88 15.10
C SER A 74 3.69 0.57 14.79
N THR A 75 4.74 0.81 14.02
CA THR A 75 4.86 2.00 13.19
C THR A 75 3.86 1.90 12.02
N PRO A 76 3.26 3.01 11.57
CA PRO A 76 2.33 2.98 10.44
C PRO A 76 3.04 2.58 9.13
N ARG A 77 2.26 1.99 8.21
CA ARG A 77 2.70 1.64 6.85
C ARG A 77 1.71 2.18 5.82
N GLY A 78 1.46 3.49 5.87
CA GLY A 78 0.43 4.14 5.07
C GLY A 78 -0.98 3.97 5.63
N LYS A 79 -1.97 4.53 4.92
CA LYS A 79 -3.40 4.51 5.31
C LYS A 79 -4.18 3.34 4.76
N ASN A 80 -3.71 2.71 3.67
CA ASN A 80 -4.47 1.72 2.93
C ASN A 80 -4.15 0.29 3.39
N ASN A 81 -4.24 0.03 4.70
CA ASN A 81 -4.02 -1.29 5.26
C ASN A 81 -4.92 -1.52 6.49
N TRP A 82 -5.03 -2.78 6.90
CA TRP A 82 -5.88 -3.20 8.00
C TRP A 82 -5.50 -2.59 9.36
N PHE A 83 -4.21 -2.29 9.60
CA PHE A 83 -3.76 -1.68 10.84
C PHE A 83 -4.23 -0.22 10.94
N ALA A 84 -4.15 0.54 9.84
CA ALA A 84 -4.70 1.89 9.78
C ALA A 84 -6.22 1.90 10.03
N GLU A 85 -6.96 0.96 9.42
CA GLU A 85 -8.39 0.81 9.67
C GLU A 85 -8.69 0.53 11.16
N PHE A 86 -7.90 -0.36 11.80
CA PHE A 86 -8.06 -0.64 13.23
C PHE A 86 -7.71 0.56 14.09
N TYR A 87 -6.68 1.33 13.70
CA TYR A 87 -6.33 2.57 14.37
C TYR A 87 -7.46 3.59 14.29
N ASP A 88 -8.10 3.76 13.15
CA ASP A 88 -9.21 4.70 12.95
C ASP A 88 -10.45 4.32 13.78
N ARG A 89 -10.67 3.04 14.06
CA ARG A 89 -11.77 2.59 14.93
C ARG A 89 -11.72 3.20 16.34
N GLY A 90 -10.51 3.45 16.86
CA GLY A 90 -10.37 4.05 18.18
C GLY A 90 -10.82 5.51 18.30
N PHE A 91 -11.19 6.15 17.19
CA PHE A 91 -11.71 7.51 17.09
C PHE A 91 -13.14 7.55 16.56
N ASN A 92 -13.75 6.39 16.30
CA ASN A 92 -15.11 6.26 15.76
C ASN A 92 -16.06 5.77 16.83
N ASP A 93 -17.08 6.55 17.15
CA ASP A 93 -18.11 6.25 18.16
C ASP A 93 -18.90 4.97 17.87
N GLU A 94 -18.86 4.46 16.65
CA GLU A 94 -19.45 3.16 16.28
C GLU A 94 -18.69 1.96 16.89
N PHE A 95 -17.46 2.18 17.38
CA PHE A 95 -16.60 1.16 17.97
C PHE A 95 -16.19 1.52 19.42
N PRO A 96 -17.12 1.61 20.36
CA PRO A 96 -16.85 2.13 21.70
C PRO A 96 -15.88 1.27 22.52
N GLU A 97 -15.63 0.02 22.12
CA GLU A 97 -14.65 -0.88 22.73
C GLU A 97 -13.22 -0.67 22.22
N TRP A 98 -13.02 0.18 21.21
CA TRP A 98 -11.70 0.48 20.64
C TRP A 98 -11.17 1.79 21.20
N ALA A 99 -9.85 1.82 21.40
CA ALA A 99 -9.12 3.04 21.73
C ALA A 99 -7.79 3.03 20.98
N SER A 100 -7.43 4.16 20.44
CA SER A 100 -6.15 4.32 19.69
C SER A 100 -5.31 5.40 20.32
N ILE A 101 -3.99 5.13 20.39
CA ILE A 101 -3.01 6.03 20.94
C ILE A 101 -1.91 6.19 19.87
N ARG A 102 -1.52 7.43 19.61
CA ARG A 102 -0.34 7.75 18.81
C ARG A 102 0.75 8.26 19.75
N ALA A 103 1.93 7.71 19.64
CA ALA A 103 3.13 8.17 20.30
C ALA A 103 4.21 8.49 19.26
N THR A 104 5.00 9.52 19.52
CA THR A 104 6.08 9.99 18.65
C THR A 104 7.40 9.98 19.41
N TYR A 105 8.50 10.28 18.75
CA TYR A 105 9.78 10.44 19.43
C TYR A 105 9.75 11.52 20.55
N HIS A 106 8.86 12.49 20.45
CA HIS A 106 8.69 13.52 21.50
C HIS A 106 8.19 12.94 22.83
N ASP A 107 7.46 11.82 22.76
CA ASP A 107 6.91 11.14 23.93
C ASP A 107 7.93 10.20 24.59
N ASN A 108 9.11 10.01 23.96
CA ASN A 108 10.16 9.15 24.49
C ASN A 108 11.24 9.95 25.23
N PRO A 109 11.23 9.97 26.58
CA PRO A 109 12.18 10.77 27.36
C PRO A 109 13.63 10.27 27.30
N ARG A 110 13.88 9.11 26.66
CA ARG A 110 15.22 8.55 26.50
C ARG A 110 15.90 8.93 25.20
N MET A 111 15.19 9.52 24.26
CA MET A 111 15.72 10.00 23.01
C MET A 111 16.38 11.37 23.18
N SER A 112 17.65 11.48 22.81
CA SER A 112 18.37 12.75 22.83
C SER A 112 18.20 13.53 21.52
N GLU A 113 18.42 14.86 21.58
CA GLU A 113 18.41 15.69 20.36
C GLU A 113 19.48 15.24 19.34
N SER A 114 20.61 14.71 19.81
CA SER A 114 21.64 14.17 18.93
C SER A 114 21.19 12.94 18.17
N ASP A 115 20.47 12.01 18.84
CA ASP A 115 19.93 10.80 18.20
C ASP A 115 18.91 11.16 17.13
N ILE A 116 18.06 12.13 17.41
CA ILE A 116 17.07 12.63 16.46
C ILE A 116 17.72 13.29 15.24
N LYS A 117 18.77 14.09 15.46
CA LYS A 117 19.50 14.73 14.36
C LYS A 117 20.21 13.71 13.48
N GLU A 118 20.81 12.68 14.07
CA GLU A 118 21.45 11.60 13.36
C GLU A 118 20.43 10.80 12.53
N ALA A 119 19.32 10.40 13.14
CA ALA A 119 18.23 9.71 12.44
C ALA A 119 17.71 10.53 11.25
N ARG A 120 17.43 11.82 11.45
CA ARG A 120 16.94 12.73 10.41
C ARG A 120 17.94 12.93 9.27
N SER A 121 19.24 12.81 9.53
CA SER A 121 20.28 12.91 8.50
C SER A 121 20.50 11.61 7.72
N SER A 122 20.08 10.47 8.25
CA SER A 122 20.32 9.13 7.71
C SER A 122 19.16 8.56 6.89
N MET A 123 18.00 9.21 6.89
CA MET A 123 16.79 8.74 6.21
C MET A 123 16.06 9.88 5.50
N SER A 124 15.13 9.57 4.62
CA SER A 124 14.27 10.55 3.97
C SER A 124 13.29 11.20 4.97
N ASP A 125 12.75 12.36 4.63
CA ASP A 125 11.71 13.03 5.43
C ASP A 125 10.47 12.13 5.62
N ALA A 126 10.10 11.36 4.60
CA ALA A 126 8.97 10.43 4.66
C ALA A 126 9.25 9.29 5.66
N GLU A 127 10.41 8.65 5.56
CA GLU A 127 10.83 7.62 6.52
C GLU A 127 10.89 8.15 7.94
N PHE A 128 11.45 9.34 8.14
CA PHE A 128 11.51 9.96 9.47
C PHE A 128 10.11 10.20 10.04
N LYS A 129 9.19 10.76 9.26
CA LYS A 129 7.80 10.96 9.68
C LYS A 129 7.11 9.65 10.04
N GLN A 130 7.32 8.61 9.24
CA GLN A 130 6.75 7.29 9.52
C GLN A 130 7.30 6.68 10.80
N GLU A 131 8.63 6.56 10.92
CA GLU A 131 9.27 5.78 11.99
C GLU A 131 9.36 6.54 13.32
N TYR A 132 9.50 7.87 13.27
CA TYR A 132 9.69 8.70 14.46
C TYR A 132 8.48 9.54 14.84
N GLU A 133 7.65 9.93 13.88
CA GLU A 133 6.45 10.73 14.11
C GLU A 133 5.16 9.93 14.00
N ALA A 134 5.24 8.62 13.73
CA ALA A 134 4.09 7.72 13.54
C ALA A 134 3.06 8.30 12.55
N ASP A 135 3.53 8.81 11.41
CA ASP A 135 2.69 9.41 10.39
C ASP A 135 2.17 8.36 9.41
N PHE A 136 0.85 8.26 9.30
CA PHE A 136 0.17 7.37 8.35
C PHE A 136 0.15 7.89 6.91
N ASN A 137 0.54 9.14 6.66
CA ASN A 137 0.52 9.71 5.31
C ASN A 137 1.70 9.27 4.44
N THR A 138 2.66 8.53 5.01
CA THR A 138 3.80 8.01 4.28
C THR A 138 3.49 6.64 3.72
N TYR A 139 3.83 6.43 2.44
CA TYR A 139 3.68 5.12 1.79
C TYR A 139 5.04 4.45 1.68
N GLU A 140 5.17 3.26 2.26
CA GLU A 140 6.30 2.39 2.00
C GLU A 140 6.29 1.98 0.52
N GLY A 141 7.39 2.23 -0.18
CA GLY A 141 7.47 1.97 -1.63
C GLY A 141 6.92 3.08 -2.52
N GLN A 142 6.53 4.23 -1.97
CA GLN A 142 6.16 5.37 -2.79
C GLN A 142 7.39 5.88 -3.55
N ILE A 143 7.40 5.64 -4.86
CA ILE A 143 8.48 6.10 -5.76
C ILE A 143 8.37 7.60 -6.02
N TRP A 144 7.15 8.12 -6.04
CA TRP A 144 6.85 9.52 -6.33
C TRP A 144 6.29 10.19 -5.08
N ASN A 145 7.02 11.18 -4.55
CA ASN A 145 6.52 12.06 -3.52
C ASN A 145 6.02 13.34 -4.19
N PHE A 146 4.69 13.54 -4.21
CA PHE A 146 4.08 14.73 -4.77
C PHE A 146 3.10 15.34 -3.76
N ASP A 147 3.10 16.66 -3.74
CA ASP A 147 2.13 17.42 -2.97
C ASP A 147 0.82 17.50 -3.77
N ILE A 148 -0.20 16.82 -3.29
CA ILE A 148 -1.51 16.75 -3.96
C ILE A 148 -2.06 18.16 -4.21
N GLU A 149 -1.92 19.11 -3.27
CA GLU A 149 -2.46 20.46 -3.42
C GLU A 149 -1.82 21.21 -4.60
N HIS A 150 -0.51 20.97 -4.84
CA HIS A 150 0.22 21.57 -5.96
C HIS A 150 0.16 20.77 -7.27
N CYS A 151 -0.31 19.53 -7.20
CA CYS A 151 -0.40 18.64 -8.36
C CYS A 151 -1.81 18.54 -8.95
N ILE A 152 -2.81 19.24 -8.38
CA ILE A 152 -4.17 19.29 -8.94
C ILE A 152 -4.22 20.35 -10.04
N ALA A 153 -4.79 19.97 -11.21
CA ALA A 153 -5.04 20.87 -12.32
C ALA A 153 -6.50 20.76 -12.81
N ASP A 154 -7.03 21.85 -13.34
CA ASP A 154 -8.33 21.81 -14.02
C ASP A 154 -8.17 21.25 -15.44
N LEU A 155 -8.24 19.93 -15.55
CA LEU A 155 -8.05 19.22 -16.81
C LEU A 155 -9.15 19.52 -17.85
N LYS A 156 -10.33 19.97 -17.41
CA LYS A 156 -11.46 20.26 -18.33
C LYS A 156 -11.22 21.49 -19.21
N SER A 157 -10.38 22.40 -18.73
CA SER A 157 -10.03 23.62 -19.47
C SER A 157 -8.83 23.46 -20.41
N MET A 158 -8.16 22.28 -20.38
CA MET A 158 -6.95 22.04 -21.16
C MET A 158 -7.24 21.67 -22.60
N ASP A 159 -6.47 22.26 -23.52
CA ASP A 159 -6.51 21.94 -24.94
C ASP A 159 -5.61 20.73 -25.23
N THR A 160 -6.22 19.54 -25.27
CA THR A 160 -5.51 18.28 -25.51
C THR A 160 -4.96 18.16 -26.95
N SER A 161 -5.44 18.98 -27.90
CA SER A 161 -4.95 18.95 -29.28
C SER A 161 -3.48 19.35 -29.44
N LYS A 162 -2.91 19.99 -28.40
CA LYS A 162 -1.50 20.40 -28.33
C LYS A 162 -0.62 19.44 -27.53
N MET A 163 -1.19 18.37 -27.04
CA MET A 163 -0.50 17.38 -26.19
C MET A 163 -0.28 16.09 -26.95
N ASP A 164 0.79 15.37 -26.61
CA ASP A 164 0.89 13.97 -26.97
C ASP A 164 0.09 13.16 -25.95
N MET A 165 -0.98 12.49 -26.44
CA MET A 165 -1.82 11.64 -25.59
C MET A 165 -1.26 10.22 -25.62
N ILE A 166 -0.76 9.78 -24.49
CA ILE A 166 -0.15 8.46 -24.33
C ILE A 166 -0.81 7.69 -23.20
N ALA A 167 -0.68 6.37 -23.22
CA ALA A 167 -1.14 5.54 -22.11
C ALA A 167 -0.08 4.55 -21.66
N GLY A 168 -0.08 4.26 -20.36
CA GLY A 168 0.64 3.16 -19.74
C GLY A 168 -0.30 2.08 -19.28
N MET A 169 0.05 0.82 -19.51
CA MET A 169 -0.74 -0.33 -19.11
C MET A 169 0.11 -1.35 -18.36
N ASP A 170 -0.37 -1.79 -17.22
CA ASP A 170 0.13 -2.96 -16.50
C ASP A 170 -0.96 -4.02 -16.41
N VAL A 171 -0.61 -5.27 -16.75
CA VAL A 171 -1.57 -6.37 -16.87
C VAL A 171 -1.46 -7.29 -15.67
N GLY A 172 -2.52 -7.41 -14.91
CA GLY A 172 -2.67 -8.37 -13.83
C GLY A 172 -3.93 -9.22 -13.98
N TYR A 173 -4.04 -10.28 -13.20
CA TYR A 173 -5.27 -11.04 -13.05
C TYR A 173 -5.79 -10.96 -11.61
N ARG A 174 -4.99 -11.40 -10.63
CA ARG A 174 -5.28 -11.19 -9.19
C ARG A 174 -4.94 -9.77 -8.80
N ASP A 175 -3.74 -9.32 -9.17
CA ASP A 175 -3.40 -7.91 -9.13
C ASP A 175 -4.22 -7.18 -10.21
N PRO A 176 -4.70 -5.97 -9.95
CA PRO A 176 -5.49 -5.24 -10.93
C PRO A 176 -4.75 -5.01 -12.25
N THR A 177 -5.47 -5.11 -13.36
CA THR A 177 -5.02 -4.49 -14.62
C THR A 177 -5.20 -2.99 -14.48
N ALA A 178 -4.12 -2.24 -14.63
CA ALA A 178 -4.08 -0.78 -14.57
C ALA A 178 -3.86 -0.17 -15.95
N PHE A 179 -4.58 0.91 -16.25
CA PHE A 179 -4.41 1.70 -17.48
C PHE A 179 -4.52 3.17 -17.12
N CYS A 180 -3.48 3.96 -17.44
CA CYS A 180 -3.41 5.37 -17.14
C CYS A 180 -3.29 6.17 -18.43
N VAL A 181 -4.14 7.20 -18.62
CA VAL A 181 -4.10 8.13 -19.75
C VAL A 181 -3.34 9.38 -19.35
N ILE A 182 -2.27 9.68 -20.06
CA ILE A 182 -1.33 10.75 -19.75
C ILE A 182 -1.20 11.67 -20.95
N GLY A 183 -1.43 12.96 -20.75
CA GLY A 183 -1.09 14.01 -21.72
C GLY A 183 0.28 14.62 -21.40
N TYR A 184 1.13 14.76 -22.41
CA TYR A 184 2.38 15.49 -22.28
C TYR A 184 2.28 16.81 -23.03
N ASP A 185 2.35 17.90 -22.30
CA ASP A 185 2.38 19.26 -22.84
C ASP A 185 3.83 19.68 -23.11
N TRP A 186 4.15 19.87 -24.38
CA TRP A 186 5.50 20.25 -24.82
C TRP A 186 5.87 21.69 -24.46
N ASP A 187 4.91 22.59 -24.35
CA ASP A 187 5.15 23.99 -24.03
C ASP A 187 5.54 24.15 -22.55
N SER A 188 4.78 23.55 -21.67
CA SER A 188 5.06 23.58 -20.22
C SER A 188 6.01 22.49 -19.74
N GLN A 189 6.30 21.48 -20.57
CA GLN A 189 7.08 20.27 -20.24
C GLN A 189 6.50 19.50 -19.04
N LYS A 190 5.17 19.45 -18.93
CA LYS A 190 4.46 18.77 -17.84
C LYS A 190 3.68 17.57 -18.33
N PHE A 191 3.55 16.61 -17.43
CA PHE A 191 2.66 15.47 -17.59
C PHE A 191 1.37 15.70 -16.79
N TYR A 192 0.24 15.32 -17.40
CA TYR A 192 -1.07 15.38 -16.76
C TYR A 192 -1.74 14.01 -16.85
N LEU A 193 -2.22 13.48 -15.72
CA LEU A 193 -3.03 12.28 -15.68
C LEU A 193 -4.48 12.65 -15.96
N PHE A 194 -5.01 12.27 -17.13
CA PHE A 194 -6.36 12.63 -17.58
C PHE A 194 -7.42 11.63 -17.18
N ASP A 195 -7.06 10.33 -17.17
CA ASP A 195 -8.00 9.26 -16.86
C ASP A 195 -7.29 8.00 -16.42
N GLU A 196 -8.02 7.12 -15.74
CA GLU A 196 -7.50 5.83 -15.31
C GLU A 196 -8.56 4.74 -15.39
N TYR A 197 -8.09 3.49 -15.58
CA TYR A 197 -8.87 2.30 -15.43
C TYR A 197 -8.11 1.33 -14.54
N LEU A 198 -8.80 0.79 -13.53
CA LEU A 198 -8.23 -0.18 -12.60
C LEU A 198 -9.29 -1.25 -12.31
N ASP A 199 -9.00 -2.50 -12.65
CA ASP A 199 -9.91 -3.61 -12.38
C ASP A 199 -9.16 -4.95 -12.32
N SER A 200 -9.70 -5.92 -11.58
CA SER A 200 -9.12 -7.24 -11.38
C SER A 200 -10.10 -8.35 -11.69
N GLU A 201 -9.59 -9.57 -11.81
CA GLU A 201 -10.40 -10.80 -12.01
C GLU A 201 -11.33 -10.75 -13.22
N ARG A 202 -10.92 -10.03 -14.28
CA ARG A 202 -11.63 -9.95 -15.56
C ARG A 202 -10.87 -10.64 -16.69
N THR A 203 -11.62 -11.03 -17.71
CA THR A 203 -11.02 -11.54 -18.95
C THR A 203 -10.36 -10.43 -19.76
N THR A 204 -9.37 -10.78 -20.58
CA THR A 204 -8.72 -9.85 -21.51
C THR A 204 -9.71 -9.06 -22.36
N GLU A 205 -10.78 -9.71 -22.82
CA GLU A 205 -11.87 -9.09 -23.58
C GLU A 205 -12.57 -7.96 -22.82
N LYS A 206 -12.93 -8.21 -21.55
CA LYS A 206 -13.59 -7.20 -20.72
C LYS A 206 -12.70 -5.98 -20.48
N HIS A 207 -11.40 -6.21 -20.23
CA HIS A 207 -10.42 -5.13 -20.11
C HIS A 207 -10.31 -4.35 -21.43
N ALA A 208 -10.23 -5.05 -22.58
CA ALA A 208 -10.10 -4.42 -23.88
C ALA A 208 -11.28 -3.52 -24.23
N ILE A 209 -12.52 -3.90 -23.89
CA ILE A 209 -13.73 -3.09 -24.11
C ILE A 209 -13.64 -1.76 -23.34
N GLU A 210 -13.24 -1.80 -22.07
CA GLU A 210 -13.14 -0.58 -21.26
C GLU A 210 -11.97 0.31 -21.70
N ILE A 211 -10.83 -0.30 -21.99
CA ILE A 211 -9.63 0.41 -22.47
C ILE A 211 -9.91 1.08 -23.83
N ARG A 212 -10.63 0.41 -24.74
CA ARG A 212 -10.99 0.97 -26.03
C ARG A 212 -11.81 2.25 -25.91
N LYS A 213 -12.75 2.31 -24.95
CA LYS A 213 -13.52 3.54 -24.68
C LYS A 213 -12.61 4.71 -24.29
N LEU A 214 -11.55 4.43 -23.49
CA LEU A 214 -10.58 5.46 -23.12
C LEU A 214 -9.69 5.88 -24.30
N VAL A 215 -9.29 4.92 -25.12
CA VAL A 215 -8.51 5.19 -26.34
C VAL A 215 -9.28 6.12 -27.27
N GLU A 216 -10.54 5.80 -27.53
CA GLU A 216 -11.42 6.62 -28.39
C GLU A 216 -11.74 7.98 -27.76
N LYS A 217 -11.99 8.03 -26.45
CA LYS A 217 -12.31 9.28 -25.72
C LYS A 217 -11.19 10.30 -25.77
N TRP A 218 -9.93 9.81 -25.63
CA TRP A 218 -8.78 10.68 -25.45
C TRP A 218 -7.88 10.77 -26.70
N ASP A 219 -8.24 10.09 -27.80
CA ASP A 219 -7.46 10.02 -29.05
C ASP A 219 -5.99 9.67 -28.78
N ILE A 220 -5.79 8.49 -28.13
CA ILE A 220 -4.48 8.09 -27.59
C ILE A 220 -3.56 7.69 -28.73
N ASP A 221 -2.40 8.37 -28.85
CA ASP A 221 -1.39 8.12 -29.89
C ASP A 221 -0.63 6.80 -29.65
N TYR A 222 -0.26 6.50 -28.39
CA TYR A 222 0.60 5.36 -28.05
C TYR A 222 0.20 4.74 -26.72
N ILE A 223 0.14 3.41 -26.70
CA ILE A 223 -0.11 2.62 -25.49
C ILE A 223 1.14 1.80 -25.17
N TYR A 224 1.77 2.07 -24.04
CA TYR A 224 2.93 1.34 -23.56
C TYR A 224 2.53 0.25 -22.58
N ILE A 225 3.00 -0.98 -22.83
CA ILE A 225 2.70 -2.16 -22.01
C ILE A 225 3.98 -2.93 -21.69
N ASP A 226 4.01 -3.65 -20.56
CA ASP A 226 5.17 -4.50 -20.23
C ASP A 226 5.41 -5.55 -21.32
N SER A 227 6.69 -5.72 -21.67
CA SER A 227 7.12 -6.72 -22.64
C SER A 227 6.77 -8.16 -22.28
N ALA A 228 6.53 -8.46 -21.00
CA ALA A 228 6.07 -9.77 -20.53
C ALA A 228 4.63 -10.10 -20.95
N ALA A 229 3.80 -9.11 -21.23
CA ALA A 229 2.39 -9.27 -21.59
C ALA A 229 2.16 -9.61 -23.09
N GLN A 230 2.96 -10.49 -23.67
CA GLN A 230 2.94 -10.78 -25.12
C GLN A 230 1.58 -11.29 -25.60
N GLN A 231 0.93 -12.20 -24.85
CA GLN A 231 -0.36 -12.73 -25.20
C GLN A 231 -1.45 -11.66 -25.23
N THR A 232 -1.50 -10.83 -24.20
CA THR A 232 -2.46 -9.71 -24.10
C THR A 232 -2.29 -8.73 -25.26
N ARG A 233 -1.05 -8.43 -25.64
CA ARG A 233 -0.74 -7.54 -26.78
C ARG A 233 -1.25 -8.12 -28.11
N PHE A 234 -1.03 -9.42 -28.31
CA PHE A 234 -1.51 -10.11 -29.49
C PHE A 234 -3.04 -10.09 -29.56
N ASP A 235 -3.70 -10.42 -28.45
CA ASP A 235 -5.17 -10.43 -28.37
C ASP A 235 -5.77 -9.05 -28.59
N PHE A 236 -5.14 -8.01 -28.03
CA PHE A 236 -5.57 -6.62 -28.21
C PHE A 236 -5.47 -6.17 -29.67
N ALA A 237 -4.36 -6.48 -30.34
CA ALA A 237 -4.17 -6.13 -31.72
C ALA A 237 -5.10 -6.90 -32.68
N GLN A 238 -5.27 -8.19 -32.46
CA GLN A 238 -6.03 -9.07 -33.39
C GLN A 238 -7.53 -8.97 -33.22
N ASN A 239 -8.01 -8.83 -31.98
CA ASN A 239 -9.42 -8.97 -31.68
C ASN A 239 -10.10 -7.63 -31.35
N PHE A 240 -9.32 -6.60 -30.99
CA PHE A 240 -9.88 -5.34 -30.47
C PHE A 240 -9.35 -4.10 -31.16
N ASP A 241 -8.48 -4.25 -32.14
CA ASP A 241 -7.87 -3.11 -32.87
C ASP A 241 -7.17 -2.12 -31.94
N ILE A 242 -6.51 -2.62 -30.89
CA ILE A 242 -5.74 -1.85 -29.92
C ILE A 242 -4.25 -2.17 -30.11
N SER A 243 -3.52 -1.23 -30.74
CA SER A 243 -2.08 -1.37 -30.92
C SER A 243 -1.31 -0.94 -29.67
N THR A 244 -0.31 -1.74 -29.29
CA THR A 244 0.51 -1.49 -28.09
C THR A 244 2.00 -1.56 -28.39
N ILE A 245 2.79 -0.81 -27.65
CA ILE A 245 4.25 -0.74 -27.76
C ILE A 245 4.89 -1.31 -26.50
N ASN A 246 6.00 -2.04 -26.65
CA ASN A 246 6.74 -2.53 -25.49
C ASN A 246 7.34 -1.37 -24.68
N ALA A 247 7.01 -1.31 -23.40
CA ALA A 247 7.68 -0.44 -22.46
C ALA A 247 9.14 -0.87 -22.28
N LYS A 248 10.08 0.05 -22.46
CA LYS A 248 11.50 -0.21 -22.23
C LYS A 248 11.82 0.05 -20.75
N LYS A 249 12.17 -0.98 -20.01
CA LYS A 249 12.62 -0.91 -18.61
C LYS A 249 14.07 -0.42 -18.49
N SER A 250 14.50 0.61 -19.21
CA SER A 250 15.84 1.16 -19.04
C SER A 250 15.78 2.51 -18.34
N LEU A 251 16.54 2.67 -17.27
CA LEU A 251 16.72 3.91 -16.49
C LEU A 251 17.35 5.10 -17.28
N ARG A 252 17.57 4.96 -18.57
CA ARG A 252 18.02 6.06 -19.41
C ARG A 252 16.82 6.69 -20.11
N LEU A 253 16.35 7.80 -19.56
CA LEU A 253 15.53 8.78 -20.27
C LEU A 253 16.24 9.21 -21.57
N ARG A 254 15.96 8.53 -22.67
CA ARG A 254 16.24 9.07 -24.00
C ARG A 254 15.00 9.87 -24.38
N THR A 255 15.13 11.17 -24.40
CA THR A 255 14.20 12.07 -25.07
C THR A 255 14.12 11.66 -26.55
N HIS A 256 13.14 10.86 -26.92
CA HIS A 256 12.76 10.67 -28.30
C HIS A 256 11.73 11.78 -28.62
N ARG A 257 12.15 12.76 -29.41
CA ARG A 257 11.20 13.62 -30.13
C ARG A 257 10.38 12.68 -31.01
N PHE A 258 9.11 12.58 -30.73
CA PHE A 258 8.15 12.00 -31.66
C PHE A 258 7.97 13.00 -32.79
N ASN A 259 8.48 12.69 -33.97
CA ASN A 259 8.23 13.51 -35.15
C ASN A 259 6.78 13.28 -35.59
N ARG A 260 5.88 14.20 -35.29
CA ARG A 260 4.64 14.36 -36.04
C ARG A 260 4.99 15.02 -37.37
N HIS A 261 5.49 14.32 -38.36
CA HIS A 261 5.48 14.68 -39.79
C HIS A 261 6.26 13.61 -40.55
N GLY A 262 5.51 12.75 -41.22
CA GLY A 262 6.02 11.78 -42.19
C GLY A 262 4.86 11.01 -42.77
#